data_3eac89e338542a3a49a89367275c164d
#
_entry.id   3eac89e338542a3a49a89367275c164d
#
_cell.length_a   1.000
_cell.length_b   1.000
_cell.length_c   1.000
_cell.angle_alpha   90.00
_cell.angle_beta   90.00
_cell.angle_gamma   90.00
#
_symmetry.space_group_name_H-M   'P 1'
#
loop_
_entity.id
_entity.type
_entity.pdbx_description
1 polymer ?
#
loop_
_entity_poly.entity_id
_entity_poly.type
_entity_poly.pdbx_seq_one_letter_code
_entity_poly.pdbx_strand_id
1 'polypeptide(L)'
;MVWVRAAAVAEVADASAIDVELNGVRVCLARVGDEFYALQDNCSHRDFPLSPGEVDPDECTITCEWHGAMFDLRTGVPQCPPAVRPVPVFTTRVENDSVFVDMPD
;
A
#
# COMPACT_ATOMS: atom_id res chain seq x y z
N MET A 1 18.45 5.31 2.30
CA MET A 1 17.12 4.80 2.64
C MET A 1 16.97 4.72 4.14
N VAL A 2 15.80 5.04 4.64
CA VAL A 2 15.56 5.21 6.07
C VAL A 2 14.32 4.42 6.49
N TRP A 3 14.46 3.63 7.56
CA TRP A 3 13.31 2.94 8.14
C TRP A 3 12.51 3.92 8.98
N VAL A 4 11.24 4.10 8.62
CA VAL A 4 10.34 5.04 9.28
C VAL A 4 9.17 4.25 9.86
N ARG A 5 8.85 4.51 11.13
CA ARG A 5 7.68 3.87 11.74
C ARG A 5 6.42 4.42 11.08
N ALA A 6 5.63 3.52 10.53
CA ALA A 6 4.40 3.90 9.82
C ALA A 6 3.16 3.82 10.72
N ALA A 7 3.02 2.74 11.46
CA ALA A 7 1.82 2.50 12.27
C ALA A 7 2.06 1.35 13.23
N ALA A 8 1.19 1.21 14.22
CA ALA A 8 1.14 0.00 15.02
C ALA A 8 0.42 -1.09 14.22
N VAL A 9 0.82 -2.35 14.42
CA VAL A 9 0.18 -3.49 13.76
C VAL A 9 -1.34 -3.44 13.98
N ALA A 10 -1.77 -3.12 15.20
CA ALA A 10 -3.20 -3.10 15.55
C ALA A 10 -3.98 -1.99 14.85
N GLU A 11 -3.31 -1.00 14.28
CA GLU A 11 -3.98 0.09 13.58
C GLU A 11 -4.44 -0.29 12.17
N VAL A 12 -3.91 -1.40 11.64
CA VAL A 12 -4.28 -1.86 10.30
C VAL A 12 -5.04 -3.17 10.43
N ALA A 13 -6.32 -3.15 10.10
CA ALA A 13 -7.14 -4.36 10.15
C ALA A 13 -6.74 -5.31 9.03
N ASP A 14 -6.97 -6.61 9.24
CA ASP A 14 -6.71 -7.61 8.22
C ASP A 14 -7.54 -7.30 6.96
N ALA A 15 -6.95 -7.53 5.80
CA ALA A 15 -7.56 -7.29 4.50
C ALA A 15 -8.04 -5.85 4.33
N SER A 16 -7.24 -4.91 4.81
CA SER A 16 -7.56 -3.48 4.68
C SER A 16 -6.29 -2.67 4.47
N ALA A 17 -6.47 -1.39 4.23
CA ALA A 17 -5.36 -0.46 4.02
C ALA A 17 -5.65 0.87 4.72
N ILE A 18 -4.59 1.54 5.14
CA ILE A 18 -4.68 2.89 5.68
C ILE A 18 -3.71 3.79 4.92
N ASP A 19 -3.95 5.09 4.98
CA ASP A 19 -3.02 6.06 4.42
C ASP A 19 -2.14 6.62 5.55
N VAL A 20 -0.85 6.75 5.27
CA VAL A 20 0.09 7.37 6.19
C VAL A 20 1.02 8.27 5.38
N GLU A 21 1.54 9.30 6.01
CA GLU A 21 2.53 10.16 5.37
C GLU A 21 3.88 9.94 6.02
N LEU A 22 4.87 9.54 5.22
CA LEU A 22 6.20 9.23 5.69
C LEU A 22 7.21 10.02 4.88
N ASN A 23 7.99 10.87 5.56
CA ASN A 23 9.01 11.71 4.91
C ASN A 23 8.45 12.50 3.73
N GLY A 24 7.23 13.01 3.89
CA GLY A 24 6.58 13.82 2.85
C GLY A 24 5.95 13.02 1.72
N VAL A 25 5.96 11.69 1.81
CA VAL A 25 5.36 10.82 0.80
C VAL A 25 4.10 10.17 1.36
N ARG A 26 3.03 10.22 0.61
CA ARG A 26 1.79 9.53 1.00
C ARG A 26 1.92 8.06 0.65
N VAL A 27 1.72 7.22 1.65
CA VAL A 27 1.90 5.77 1.54
C VAL A 27 0.60 5.06 1.87
N CYS A 28 0.23 4.11 1.01
CA CYS A 28 -0.86 3.17 1.27
C CYS A 28 -0.24 1.98 1.99
N LEU A 29 -0.62 1.76 3.24
CA LEU A 29 -0.14 0.64 4.03
C LEU A 29 -1.25 -0.39 4.12
N ALA A 30 -1.07 -1.52 3.45
CA ALA A 30 -2.07 -2.57 3.37
C ALA A 30 -1.64 -3.78 4.21
N ARG A 31 -2.62 -4.51 4.72
CA ARG A 31 -2.38 -5.71 5.50
C ARG A 31 -3.15 -6.89 4.93
N VAL A 32 -2.45 -8.02 4.79
CA VAL A 32 -3.08 -9.32 4.46
C VAL A 32 -2.52 -10.34 5.46
N GLY A 33 -3.35 -10.76 6.40
CA GLY A 33 -2.90 -11.64 7.48
C GLY A 33 -1.81 -10.99 8.32
N ASP A 34 -0.62 -11.59 8.34
CA ASP A 34 0.52 -11.07 9.07
C ASP A 34 1.50 -10.30 8.16
N GLU A 35 1.16 -10.16 6.88
CA GLU A 35 2.01 -9.48 5.92
C GLU A 35 1.54 -8.05 5.71
N PHE A 36 2.51 -7.14 5.58
CA PHE A 36 2.24 -5.73 5.33
C PHE A 36 2.88 -5.32 4.01
N TYR A 37 2.19 -4.46 3.28
CA TYR A 37 2.64 -3.97 1.97
C TYR A 37 2.51 -2.46 1.94
N ALA A 38 3.52 -1.80 1.42
CA ALA A 38 3.53 -0.34 1.32
C ALA A 38 3.69 0.07 -0.12
N LEU A 39 2.76 0.89 -0.59
CA LEU A 39 2.79 1.43 -1.95
C LEU A 39 2.60 2.94 -1.87
N GLN A 40 3.05 3.65 -2.88
CA GLN A 40 2.72 5.07 -2.96
C GLN A 40 1.20 5.20 -3.05
N ASP A 41 0.61 6.05 -2.21
CA ASP A 41 -0.85 6.17 -2.12
C ASP A 41 -1.38 7.04 -3.25
N ASN A 42 -1.24 6.52 -4.47
CA ASN A 42 -1.62 7.22 -5.68
C ASN A 42 -1.85 6.23 -6.79
N CYS A 43 -3.08 6.21 -7.33
CA CYS A 43 -3.39 5.38 -8.48
C CYS A 43 -2.65 5.91 -9.71
N SER A 44 -1.88 5.04 -10.39
CA SER A 44 -1.09 5.46 -11.54
C SER A 44 -1.93 5.94 -12.72
N HIS A 45 -3.19 5.55 -12.75
CA HIS A 45 -4.13 5.99 -13.80
C HIS A 45 -4.56 7.44 -13.56
N ARG A 46 -4.81 7.81 -12.32
CA ARG A 46 -5.28 9.13 -11.92
C ARG A 46 -4.68 9.49 -10.57
N ASP A 47 -4.71 10.75 -10.26
CA ASP A 47 -4.17 11.28 -9.02
C ASP A 47 -5.16 11.07 -7.86
N PHE A 48 -5.47 9.82 -7.56
CA PHE A 48 -6.37 9.42 -6.47
C PHE A 48 -5.67 8.47 -5.52
N PRO A 49 -5.98 8.53 -4.22
CA PRO A 49 -5.38 7.61 -3.26
C PRO A 49 -5.87 6.18 -3.49
N LEU A 50 -4.99 5.21 -3.22
CA LEU A 50 -5.31 3.78 -3.26
C LEU A 50 -5.89 3.29 -1.95
N SER A 51 -5.51 3.93 -0.84
CA SER A 51 -5.83 3.44 0.51
C SER A 51 -7.32 3.24 0.79
N PRO A 52 -8.25 4.06 0.22
CA PRO A 52 -9.67 3.75 0.42
C PRO A 52 -10.17 2.57 -0.39
N GLY A 53 -9.33 2.01 -1.26
CA GLY A 53 -9.71 0.89 -2.11
C GLY A 53 -9.89 -0.41 -1.36
N GLU A 54 -10.37 -1.42 -2.06
CA GLU A 54 -10.63 -2.74 -1.49
C GLU A 54 -9.42 -3.64 -1.63
N VAL A 55 -9.02 -4.24 -0.52
CA VAL A 55 -7.94 -5.22 -0.49
C VAL A 55 -8.52 -6.62 -0.64
N ASP A 56 -8.02 -7.37 -1.63
CA ASP A 56 -8.39 -8.77 -1.82
C ASP A 56 -7.28 -9.65 -1.23
N PRO A 57 -7.53 -10.32 -0.11
CA PRO A 57 -6.49 -11.12 0.53
C PRO A 57 -6.12 -12.38 -0.25
N ASP A 58 -7.02 -12.91 -1.05
CA ASP A 58 -6.75 -14.11 -1.83
C ASP A 58 -5.84 -13.82 -3.01
N GLU A 59 -6.08 -12.71 -3.69
CA GLU A 59 -5.29 -12.30 -4.85
C GLU A 59 -4.10 -11.42 -4.48
N CYS A 60 -4.08 -10.91 -3.25
CA CYS A 60 -3.06 -9.96 -2.77
C CYS A 60 -3.02 -8.71 -3.65
N THR A 61 -4.19 -8.12 -3.85
CA THR A 61 -4.35 -6.93 -4.68
C THR A 61 -5.13 -5.85 -3.95
N ILE A 62 -4.99 -4.61 -4.44
CA ILE A 62 -5.82 -3.50 -4.00
C ILE A 62 -6.49 -2.90 -5.23
N THR A 63 -7.80 -2.68 -5.13
CA THR A 63 -8.58 -2.10 -6.23
C THR A 63 -8.85 -0.64 -5.92
N CYS A 64 -8.42 0.25 -6.81
CA CYS A 64 -8.68 1.67 -6.69
C CYS A 64 -10.20 1.89 -6.72
N GLU A 65 -10.70 2.65 -5.76
CA GLU A 65 -12.11 2.98 -5.65
C GLU A 65 -12.64 3.68 -6.90
N TRP A 66 -11.75 4.38 -7.58
CA TRP A 66 -12.04 5.17 -8.75
C TRP A 66 -11.67 4.38 -10.00
N HIS A 67 -12.63 4.05 -10.83
CA HIS A 67 -12.47 3.31 -12.09
C HIS A 67 -12.06 1.83 -11.96
N GLY A 68 -11.91 1.30 -10.76
CA GLY A 68 -11.65 -0.12 -10.56
C GLY A 68 -10.27 -0.60 -10.99
N ALA A 69 -9.29 0.29 -11.10
CA ALA A 69 -7.92 -0.12 -11.38
C ALA A 69 -7.40 -1.01 -10.25
N MET A 70 -6.77 -2.14 -10.59
CA MET A 70 -6.32 -3.12 -9.61
C MET A 70 -4.80 -3.26 -9.68
N PHE A 71 -4.15 -3.29 -8.53
CA PHE A 71 -2.70 -3.38 -8.43
C PHE A 71 -2.29 -4.54 -7.52
N ASP A 72 -1.22 -5.22 -7.90
CA ASP A 72 -0.61 -6.25 -7.05
C ASP A 72 0.08 -5.56 -5.86
N LEU A 73 -0.25 -5.97 -4.64
CA LEU A 73 0.30 -5.36 -3.44
C LEU A 73 1.79 -5.60 -3.29
N ARG A 74 2.30 -6.70 -3.83
CA ARG A 74 3.71 -7.08 -3.68
C ARG A 74 4.62 -6.33 -4.64
N THR A 75 4.13 -6.01 -5.82
CA THR A 75 4.95 -5.45 -6.89
C THR A 75 4.48 -4.08 -7.37
N GLY A 76 3.23 -3.70 -7.09
CA GLY A 76 2.64 -2.48 -7.61
C GLY A 76 2.23 -2.57 -9.07
N VAL A 77 2.35 -3.75 -9.68
CA VAL A 77 2.03 -3.93 -11.11
C VAL A 77 0.52 -3.90 -11.31
N PRO A 78 0.01 -3.10 -12.28
CA PRO A 78 -1.42 -3.10 -12.54
C PRO A 78 -1.88 -4.42 -13.13
N GLN A 79 -3.03 -4.90 -12.64
CA GLN A 79 -3.58 -6.19 -13.03
C GLN A 79 -4.67 -6.06 -14.07
N CYS A 80 -5.20 -4.86 -14.26
CA CYS A 80 -6.26 -4.63 -15.25
C CYS A 80 -6.31 -3.17 -15.65
N PRO A 81 -6.83 -2.85 -16.84
CA PRO A 81 -7.07 -1.47 -17.25
C PRO A 81 -8.04 -0.80 -16.25
N PRO A 82 -8.03 0.53 -16.14
CA PRO A 82 -7.33 1.47 -17.02
C PRO A 82 -5.88 1.78 -16.62
N ALA A 83 -5.39 1.26 -15.51
CA ALA A 83 -4.02 1.51 -15.09
C ALA A 83 -3.05 0.70 -15.94
N VAL A 84 -1.99 1.35 -16.43
CA VAL A 84 -1.00 0.72 -17.31
C VAL A 84 0.42 0.86 -16.76
N ARG A 85 0.62 1.61 -15.69
CA ARG A 85 1.94 1.82 -15.08
C ARG A 85 1.94 1.33 -13.64
N PRO A 86 3.05 0.72 -13.20
CA PRO A 86 3.14 0.29 -11.81
C PRO A 86 3.15 1.46 -10.84
N VAL A 87 2.70 1.18 -9.63
CA VAL A 87 2.80 2.11 -8.50
C VAL A 87 4.08 1.76 -7.74
N PRO A 88 4.89 2.74 -7.34
CA PRO A 88 6.08 2.44 -6.53
C PRO A 88 5.72 1.70 -5.25
N VAL A 89 6.52 0.70 -4.90
CA VAL A 89 6.35 -0.07 -3.67
C VAL A 89 7.56 0.13 -2.77
N PHE A 90 7.34 -0.02 -1.46
CA PHE A 90 8.38 0.15 -0.45
C PHE A 90 8.45 -1.11 0.39
N THR A 91 9.65 -1.46 0.85
CA THR A 91 9.85 -2.62 1.72
C THR A 91 9.30 -2.32 3.12
N THR A 92 8.68 -3.32 3.73
CA THR A 92 8.16 -3.20 5.09
C THR A 92 8.82 -4.21 6.01
N ARG A 93 8.77 -3.94 7.31
CA ARG A 93 9.11 -4.92 8.34
C ARG A 93 8.35 -4.61 9.61
N VAL A 94 8.17 -5.63 10.45
CA VAL A 94 7.46 -5.51 11.72
C VAL A 94 8.45 -5.73 12.85
N GLU A 95 8.46 -4.81 13.82
CA GLU A 95 9.26 -4.93 15.04
C GLU A 95 8.46 -4.37 16.20
N ASN A 96 8.41 -5.11 17.30
CA ASN A 96 7.75 -4.65 18.54
C ASN A 96 6.33 -4.14 18.28
N ASP A 97 5.56 -4.89 17.50
CA ASP A 97 4.17 -4.56 17.15
C ASP A 97 4.01 -3.27 16.37
N SER A 98 5.07 -2.79 15.75
CA SER A 98 5.03 -1.63 14.87
C SER A 98 5.48 -2.02 13.46
N VAL A 99 4.90 -1.35 12.48
CA VAL A 99 5.25 -1.54 11.07
C VAL A 99 6.19 -0.42 10.67
N PHE A 100 7.32 -0.79 10.08
CA PHE A 100 8.30 0.16 9.56
C PHE A 100 8.35 0.04 8.04
N VAL A 101 8.56 1.16 7.38
CA VAL A 101 8.66 1.23 5.93
C VAL A 101 10.01 1.85 5.57
N ASP A 102 10.68 1.23 4.59
CA ASP A 102 11.96 1.73 4.10
C ASP A 102 11.71 2.82 3.07
N MET A 103 11.88 4.07 3.50
CA MET A 103 11.58 5.24 2.69
C MET A 103 12.84 5.81 2.04
N PRO A 104 12.73 6.42 0.85
CA PRO A 104 13.86 7.13 0.26
C PRO A 104 14.23 8.35 1.11
N ASP A 105 15.50 8.67 1.08
CA ASP A 105 16.03 9.84 1.79
C ASP A 105 15.55 11.14 1.19
#